data_86230cd770a892785fafb62b6d04733e
#
_entry.id   86230cd770a892785fafb62b6d04733e
#
_cell.length_a   1.000
_cell.length_b   1.000
_cell.length_c   1.000
_cell.angle_alpha   90.00
_cell.angle_beta   90.00
_cell.angle_gamma   90.00
#
_symmetry.space_group_name_H-M   'P 1'
#
loop_
_entity.id
_entity.type
_entity.pdbx_description
1 polymer ?
#
loop_
_entity_poly.entity_id
_entity_poly.type
_entity_poly.pdbx_seq_one_letter_code
_entity_poly.pdbx_strand_id
1 'polypeptide(L)'
;MERTVFLVKNFEALEFWQKRLTDLEVENEGILAFGNGHILNFQDEDGQLLGLTYHESVGEMFPYETDEIPLEYAIRGIASLHMRIREEKALLSLLTETFGFVEESRFVFEDKMVISLLFDNTFQNRLYLILDQESPISVMGVGAIHHIAFGVLDKSDLEDLISRLNLINRPHSGIINRDFIHSLYFRAPNYLMFEVATMAGEREATMPRQDKLLDKVELFLPSFFEEDRQEIEKNLSQRY
;
A
#
# COMPACT_ATOMS: atom_id res chain seq x y z
N MET A 1 -4.56 5.03 8.59
CA MET A 1 -4.85 4.46 7.26
C MET A 1 -6.04 3.55 7.39
N GLU A 2 -6.74 3.30 6.31
CA GLU A 2 -7.96 2.52 6.39
C GLU A 2 -7.85 1.20 5.60
N ARG A 3 -7.61 1.27 4.30
CA ARG A 3 -7.76 0.11 3.43
C ARG A 3 -6.69 0.04 2.35
N THR A 4 -6.14 -1.14 2.11
CA THR A 4 -5.37 -1.46 0.91
C THR A 4 -6.29 -2.11 -0.11
N VAL A 5 -6.34 -1.57 -1.32
CA VAL A 5 -7.19 -2.09 -2.39
C VAL A 5 -6.31 -2.69 -3.49
N PHE A 6 -6.53 -3.95 -3.81
CA PHE A 6 -5.82 -4.66 -4.85
C PHE A 6 -6.56 -4.58 -6.19
N LEU A 7 -5.81 -4.74 -7.25
CA LEU A 7 -6.30 -4.68 -8.62
C LEU A 7 -6.50 -6.09 -9.17
N VAL A 8 -7.67 -6.30 -9.78
CA VAL A 8 -7.97 -7.47 -10.62
C VAL A 8 -8.28 -7.03 -12.05
N LYS A 9 -8.44 -7.98 -12.97
CA LYS A 9 -8.52 -7.69 -14.40
C LYS A 9 -9.78 -6.93 -14.83
N ASN A 10 -10.93 -7.38 -14.36
CA ASN A 10 -12.23 -6.91 -14.82
C ASN A 10 -13.33 -7.20 -13.79
N PHE A 11 -14.56 -6.85 -14.09
CA PHE A 11 -15.71 -7.07 -13.22
C PHE A 11 -15.95 -8.57 -12.92
N GLU A 12 -15.77 -9.45 -13.91
CA GLU A 12 -15.89 -10.89 -13.75
C GLU A 12 -14.90 -11.43 -12.71
N ALA A 13 -13.68 -10.87 -12.66
CA ALA A 13 -12.73 -11.21 -11.61
C ALA A 13 -13.19 -10.76 -10.21
N LEU A 14 -13.90 -9.61 -10.08
CA LEU A 14 -14.52 -9.23 -8.80
C LEU A 14 -15.62 -10.21 -8.39
N GLU A 15 -16.45 -10.68 -9.32
CA GLU A 15 -17.50 -11.68 -9.05
C GLU A 15 -16.88 -13.01 -8.60
N PHE A 16 -15.79 -13.45 -9.25
CA PHE A 16 -15.03 -14.62 -8.83
C PHE A 16 -14.54 -14.47 -7.37
N TRP A 17 -13.94 -13.32 -7.04
CA TRP A 17 -13.44 -13.07 -5.69
C TRP A 17 -14.55 -12.95 -4.66
N GLN A 18 -15.66 -12.30 -4.98
CA GLN A 18 -16.82 -12.25 -4.08
C GLN A 18 -17.32 -13.65 -3.75
N LYS A 19 -17.49 -14.49 -4.77
CA LYS A 19 -17.88 -15.88 -4.57
C LYS A 19 -16.87 -16.65 -3.70
N ARG A 20 -15.56 -16.52 -4.01
CA ARG A 20 -14.49 -17.19 -3.28
C ARG A 20 -14.46 -16.78 -1.81
N LEU A 21 -14.53 -15.48 -1.52
CA LEU A 21 -14.57 -14.98 -0.13
C LEU A 21 -15.78 -15.52 0.63
N THR A 22 -16.94 -15.55 -0.03
CA THR A 22 -18.16 -16.10 0.56
C THR A 22 -18.05 -17.61 0.81
N ASP A 23 -17.52 -18.38 -0.14
CA ASP A 23 -17.32 -19.83 0.00
C ASP A 23 -16.31 -20.18 1.12
N LEU A 24 -15.36 -19.29 1.40
CA LEU A 24 -14.35 -19.38 2.46
C LEU A 24 -14.82 -18.76 3.78
N GLU A 25 -16.07 -18.32 3.87
CA GLU A 25 -16.66 -17.66 5.05
C GLU A 25 -15.92 -16.39 5.49
N VAL A 26 -15.20 -15.73 4.56
CA VAL A 26 -14.58 -14.43 4.81
C VAL A 26 -15.63 -13.35 4.76
N GLU A 27 -15.73 -12.54 5.82
CA GLU A 27 -16.67 -11.43 5.91
C GLU A 27 -16.40 -10.40 4.81
N ASN A 28 -17.43 -10.10 4.00
CA ASN A 28 -17.35 -9.13 2.91
C ASN A 28 -18.69 -8.40 2.74
N GLU A 29 -18.63 -7.22 2.16
CA GLU A 29 -19.79 -6.34 1.95
C GLU A 29 -20.46 -6.55 0.59
N GLY A 30 -19.99 -7.52 -0.21
CA GLY A 30 -20.36 -7.66 -1.61
C GLY A 30 -19.73 -6.58 -2.50
N ILE A 31 -20.08 -6.60 -3.78
CA ILE A 31 -19.57 -5.62 -4.75
C ILE A 31 -20.42 -4.35 -4.66
N LEU A 32 -19.79 -3.23 -4.28
CA LEU A 32 -20.39 -1.92 -4.11
C LEU A 32 -19.96 -0.97 -5.24
N ALA A 33 -20.84 -0.02 -5.58
CA ALA A 33 -20.45 1.10 -6.46
C ALA A 33 -19.52 2.05 -5.69
N PHE A 34 -18.36 2.41 -6.28
CA PHE A 34 -17.36 3.28 -5.68
C PHE A 34 -16.83 4.26 -6.74
N GLY A 35 -17.21 5.53 -6.61
CA GLY A 35 -16.94 6.53 -7.66
C GLY A 35 -17.52 6.10 -9.00
N ASN A 36 -16.69 6.04 -10.04
CA ASN A 36 -17.08 5.59 -11.37
C ASN A 36 -16.88 4.09 -11.60
N GLY A 37 -16.49 3.33 -10.56
CA GLY A 37 -16.20 1.91 -10.64
C GLY A 37 -16.90 1.11 -9.55
N HIS A 38 -16.28 0.00 -9.20
CA HIS A 38 -16.78 -0.90 -8.15
C HIS A 38 -15.65 -1.31 -7.20
N ILE A 39 -16.02 -1.65 -5.98
CA ILE A 39 -15.13 -2.16 -4.96
C ILE A 39 -15.77 -3.36 -4.25
N LEU A 40 -14.97 -4.35 -3.90
CA LEU A 40 -15.33 -5.46 -3.03
C LEU A 40 -14.52 -5.32 -1.75
N ASN A 41 -15.18 -4.95 -0.66
CA ASN A 41 -14.57 -4.75 0.64
C ASN A 41 -14.61 -6.03 1.45
N PHE A 42 -13.51 -6.32 2.14
CA PHE A 42 -13.38 -7.44 3.07
C PHE A 42 -12.31 -7.14 4.13
N GLN A 43 -12.13 -8.03 5.08
CA GLN A 43 -11.07 -7.96 6.09
C GLN A 43 -10.38 -9.32 6.25
N ASP A 44 -9.13 -9.29 6.69
CA ASP A 44 -8.41 -10.51 7.05
C ASP A 44 -8.71 -10.93 8.51
N GLU A 45 -8.08 -12.03 8.93
CA GLU A 45 -8.28 -12.60 10.29
C GLU A 45 -7.81 -11.66 11.42
N ASP A 46 -6.89 -10.74 11.12
CA ASP A 46 -6.40 -9.72 12.07
C ASP A 46 -7.27 -8.45 12.07
N GLY A 47 -8.31 -8.40 11.22
CA GLY A 47 -9.17 -7.24 11.06
C GLY A 47 -8.58 -6.13 10.21
N GLN A 48 -7.52 -6.39 9.43
CA GLN A 48 -7.02 -5.43 8.46
C GLN A 48 -8.01 -5.27 7.31
N LEU A 49 -8.41 -4.04 7.03
CA LEU A 49 -9.33 -3.73 5.96
C LEU A 49 -8.64 -3.83 4.60
N LEU A 50 -9.20 -4.66 3.74
CA LEU A 50 -8.74 -4.93 2.39
C LEU A 50 -9.87 -4.70 1.38
N GLY A 51 -9.50 -4.53 0.12
CA GLY A 51 -10.47 -4.42 -0.96
C GLY A 51 -9.92 -4.92 -2.27
N LEU A 52 -10.83 -5.13 -3.22
CA LEU A 52 -10.52 -5.44 -4.61
C LEU A 52 -11.29 -4.47 -5.52
N THR A 53 -10.63 -4.04 -6.57
CA THR A 53 -11.24 -3.24 -7.65
C THR A 53 -10.68 -3.70 -8.98
N TYR A 54 -11.25 -3.22 -10.07
CA TYR A 54 -10.75 -3.52 -11.42
C TYR A 54 -10.59 -2.25 -12.25
N HIS A 55 -9.73 -2.36 -13.27
CA HIS A 55 -9.62 -1.36 -14.32
C HIS A 55 -9.20 -2.04 -15.63
N GLU A 56 -9.86 -1.69 -16.73
CA GLU A 56 -9.66 -2.36 -18.02
C GLU A 56 -8.31 -2.02 -18.67
N SER A 57 -7.84 -0.79 -18.49
CA SER A 57 -6.56 -0.34 -19.05
C SER A 57 -5.44 -0.39 -18.02
N VAL A 58 -4.94 -1.58 -17.74
CA VAL A 58 -3.79 -1.77 -16.86
C VAL A 58 -2.58 -2.18 -17.67
N GLY A 59 -1.43 -1.54 -17.44
CA GLY A 59 -0.16 -1.89 -18.06
C GLY A 59 0.31 -3.31 -17.75
N GLU A 60 1.51 -3.66 -18.19
CA GLU A 60 2.10 -4.97 -17.90
C GLU A 60 2.14 -5.22 -16.40
N MET A 61 1.58 -6.34 -15.99
CA MET A 61 1.52 -6.78 -14.60
C MET A 61 1.89 -8.26 -14.56
N PHE A 62 2.40 -8.69 -13.41
CA PHE A 62 2.86 -10.07 -13.22
C PHE A 62 1.96 -10.77 -12.18
N PRO A 63 0.70 -11.08 -12.54
CA PRO A 63 -0.22 -11.78 -11.65
C PRO A 63 0.33 -13.17 -11.31
N TYR A 64 0.13 -13.59 -10.07
CA TYR A 64 0.54 -14.92 -9.61
C TYR A 64 -0.63 -15.90 -9.75
N GLU A 65 -0.45 -16.93 -10.59
CA GLU A 65 -1.42 -18.00 -10.80
C GLU A 65 -1.21 -19.12 -9.78
N THR A 66 -2.31 -19.71 -9.32
CA THR A 66 -2.31 -20.91 -8.49
C THR A 66 -3.36 -21.90 -9.01
N ASP A 67 -3.33 -23.14 -8.54
CA ASP A 67 -4.36 -24.14 -8.89
C ASP A 67 -5.78 -23.70 -8.52
N GLU A 68 -5.92 -22.82 -7.53
CA GLU A 68 -7.22 -22.31 -7.05
C GLU A 68 -7.60 -20.96 -7.64
N ILE A 69 -6.65 -20.18 -8.12
CA ILE A 69 -6.83 -18.83 -8.65
C ILE A 69 -6.24 -18.77 -10.06
N PRO A 70 -7.07 -18.96 -11.09
CA PRO A 70 -6.66 -18.82 -12.48
C PRO A 70 -6.09 -17.43 -12.78
N LEU A 71 -5.18 -17.35 -13.74
CA LEU A 71 -4.46 -16.14 -14.12
C LEU A 71 -5.38 -14.95 -14.45
N GLU A 72 -6.53 -15.23 -15.06
CA GLU A 72 -7.53 -14.23 -15.41
C GLU A 72 -8.18 -13.55 -14.20
N TYR A 73 -8.20 -14.21 -13.04
CA TYR A 73 -8.77 -13.70 -11.79
C TYR A 73 -7.71 -13.29 -10.76
N ALA A 74 -6.43 -13.58 -11.04
CA ALA A 74 -5.33 -13.30 -10.12
C ALA A 74 -5.19 -11.80 -9.80
N ILE A 75 -4.78 -11.51 -8.57
CA ILE A 75 -4.42 -10.16 -8.13
C ILE A 75 -3.21 -9.69 -8.93
N ARG A 76 -3.28 -8.47 -9.44
CA ARG A 76 -2.28 -7.87 -10.32
C ARG A 76 -1.35 -6.88 -9.62
N GLY A 77 -1.70 -6.45 -8.41
CA GLY A 77 -0.93 -5.52 -7.60
C GLY A 77 -1.84 -4.63 -6.76
N ILE A 78 -1.28 -3.59 -6.16
CA ILE A 78 -2.03 -2.58 -5.41
C ILE A 78 -2.63 -1.59 -6.41
N ALA A 79 -3.96 -1.37 -6.31
CA ALA A 79 -4.67 -0.39 -7.11
C ALA A 79 -4.68 0.98 -6.44
N SER A 80 -5.00 1.01 -5.15
CA SER A 80 -5.15 2.26 -4.41
C SER A 80 -5.00 2.05 -2.91
N LEU A 81 -4.79 3.16 -2.20
CA LEU A 81 -4.80 3.21 -0.75
C LEU A 81 -5.90 4.17 -0.29
N HIS A 82 -6.68 3.76 0.69
CA HIS A 82 -7.70 4.59 1.31
C HIS A 82 -7.20 5.12 2.65
N MET A 83 -7.36 6.41 2.86
CA MET A 83 -7.00 7.09 4.09
C MET A 83 -8.23 7.80 4.66
N ARG A 84 -8.68 7.40 5.84
CA ARG A 84 -9.70 8.13 6.58
C ARG A 84 -9.05 9.29 7.33
N ILE A 85 -9.54 10.49 7.11
CA ILE A 85 -8.91 11.73 7.60
C ILE A 85 -9.94 12.67 8.21
N ARG A 86 -9.48 13.53 9.12
CA ARG A 86 -10.30 14.59 9.71
C ARG A 86 -10.00 15.96 9.11
N GLU A 87 -8.72 16.23 8.84
CA GLU A 87 -8.25 17.51 8.29
C GLU A 87 -7.84 17.36 6.83
N GLU A 88 -8.69 17.85 5.95
CA GLU A 88 -8.49 17.77 4.50
C GLU A 88 -7.34 18.67 4.04
N LYS A 89 -7.41 19.97 4.36
CA LYS A 89 -6.59 21.00 3.71
C LYS A 89 -5.09 20.75 3.82
N ALA A 90 -4.62 20.45 5.03
CA ALA A 90 -3.19 20.28 5.27
C ALA A 90 -2.62 19.02 4.57
N LEU A 91 -3.39 17.93 4.52
CA LEU A 91 -2.96 16.71 3.84
C LEU A 91 -3.05 16.88 2.32
N LEU A 92 -4.12 17.47 1.81
CA LEU A 92 -4.30 17.71 0.39
C LEU A 92 -3.18 18.62 -0.15
N SER A 93 -2.86 19.74 0.52
CA SER A 93 -1.72 20.60 0.16
C SER A 93 -0.39 19.83 0.16
N LEU A 94 -0.11 19.02 1.17
CA LEU A 94 1.09 18.20 1.20
C LEU A 94 1.17 17.24 -0.01
N LEU A 95 0.08 16.54 -0.31
CA LEU A 95 0.04 15.57 -1.42
C LEU A 95 0.14 16.24 -2.78
N THR A 96 -0.52 17.39 -2.97
CA THR A 96 -0.51 18.09 -4.26
C THR A 96 0.76 18.92 -4.49
N GLU A 97 1.18 19.72 -3.50
CA GLU A 97 2.28 20.66 -3.67
C GLU A 97 3.66 20.02 -3.46
N THR A 98 3.76 19.00 -2.59
CA THR A 98 5.04 18.35 -2.29
C THR A 98 5.23 17.08 -3.08
N PHE A 99 4.19 16.25 -3.19
CA PHE A 99 4.26 14.96 -3.89
C PHE A 99 3.82 15.01 -5.34
N GLY A 100 3.08 16.04 -5.75
CA GLY A 100 2.64 16.21 -7.13
C GLY A 100 1.39 15.41 -7.50
N PHE A 101 0.62 14.94 -6.51
CA PHE A 101 -0.69 14.37 -6.77
C PHE A 101 -1.65 15.40 -7.33
N VAL A 102 -2.58 14.97 -8.17
CA VAL A 102 -3.63 15.80 -8.74
C VAL A 102 -4.98 15.32 -8.24
N GLU A 103 -5.82 16.24 -7.79
CA GLU A 103 -7.22 15.91 -7.47
C GLU A 103 -7.96 15.59 -8.77
N GLU A 104 -8.51 14.37 -8.84
CA GLU A 104 -9.24 13.91 -10.01
C GLU A 104 -10.74 14.13 -9.88
N SER A 105 -11.31 13.79 -8.73
CA SER A 105 -12.75 13.88 -8.49
C SER A 105 -13.11 13.89 -7.01
N ARG A 106 -14.35 14.26 -6.74
CA ARG A 106 -14.98 14.11 -5.41
C ARG A 106 -16.33 13.41 -5.59
N PHE A 107 -16.63 12.50 -4.67
CA PHE A 107 -17.91 11.79 -4.65
C PHE A 107 -18.30 11.40 -3.23
N VAL A 108 -19.52 10.96 -3.03
CA VAL A 108 -19.99 10.46 -1.72
C VAL A 108 -20.03 8.95 -1.76
N PHE A 109 -19.48 8.32 -0.72
CA PHE A 109 -19.54 6.90 -0.47
C PHE A 109 -19.86 6.68 1.02
N GLU A 110 -20.90 5.92 1.35
CA GLU A 110 -21.36 5.66 2.72
C GLU A 110 -21.51 6.97 3.55
N ASP A 111 -22.20 7.95 2.96
CA ASP A 111 -22.46 9.28 3.56
C ASP A 111 -21.19 10.11 3.85
N LYS A 112 -20.02 9.67 3.41
CA LYS A 112 -18.76 10.39 3.56
C LYS A 112 -18.26 10.95 2.24
N MET A 113 -17.70 12.16 2.29
CA MET A 113 -17.01 12.74 1.13
C MET A 113 -15.70 12.00 0.90
N VAL A 114 -15.48 11.55 -0.33
CA VAL A 114 -14.25 10.92 -0.80
C VAL A 114 -13.58 11.81 -1.84
N ILE A 115 -12.28 12.05 -1.68
CA ILE A 115 -11.45 12.78 -2.65
C ILE A 115 -10.53 11.78 -3.32
N SER A 116 -10.62 11.67 -4.64
CA SER A 116 -9.72 10.86 -5.46
C SER A 116 -8.51 11.67 -5.89
N LEU A 117 -7.33 11.17 -5.58
CA LEU A 117 -6.05 11.76 -5.99
C LEU A 117 -5.30 10.78 -6.88
N LEU A 118 -4.70 11.31 -7.94
CA LEU A 118 -3.93 10.57 -8.93
C LEU A 118 -2.52 11.15 -9.01
N PHE A 119 -1.49 10.29 -8.99
CA PHE A 119 -0.10 10.73 -9.14
C PHE A 119 0.30 10.89 -10.62
N ASP A 120 -0.14 9.92 -11.43
CA ASP A 120 0.12 9.87 -12.87
C ASP A 120 -1.14 9.40 -13.62
N ASN A 121 -1.04 9.20 -14.92
CA ASN A 121 -2.15 8.72 -15.73
C ASN A 121 -2.39 7.21 -15.62
N THR A 122 -1.73 6.52 -14.66
CA THR A 122 -1.97 5.11 -14.39
C THR A 122 -3.06 4.94 -13.33
N PHE A 123 -3.81 3.85 -13.41
CA PHE A 123 -4.83 3.56 -12.38
C PHE A 123 -4.22 3.19 -11.02
N GLN A 124 -2.97 2.75 -11.01
CA GLN A 124 -2.33 2.14 -9.84
C GLN A 124 -1.84 3.11 -8.76
N ASN A 125 -1.51 4.35 -9.13
CA ASN A 125 -0.97 5.34 -8.19
C ASN A 125 -2.07 6.26 -7.66
N ARG A 126 -3.10 5.66 -7.06
CA ARG A 126 -4.31 6.36 -6.62
C ARG A 126 -4.45 6.34 -5.11
N LEU A 127 -4.79 7.51 -4.57
CA LEU A 127 -5.14 7.66 -3.16
C LEU A 127 -6.60 8.12 -3.05
N TYR A 128 -7.31 7.59 -2.07
CA TYR A 128 -8.64 8.07 -1.70
C TYR A 128 -8.60 8.63 -0.27
N LEU A 129 -8.95 9.89 -0.13
CA LEU A 129 -9.10 10.55 1.17
C LEU A 129 -10.58 10.53 1.56
N ILE A 130 -10.92 9.83 2.62
CA ILE A 130 -12.28 9.71 3.14
C ILE A 130 -12.41 10.66 4.31
N LEU A 131 -13.26 11.70 4.18
CA LEU A 131 -13.48 12.68 5.24
C LEU A 131 -14.40 12.12 6.32
N ASP A 132 -13.85 11.92 7.51
CA ASP A 132 -14.58 11.37 8.64
C ASP A 132 -14.20 12.05 9.95
N GLN A 133 -15.16 12.77 10.52
CA GLN A 133 -15.02 13.47 11.81
C GLN A 133 -15.46 12.62 13.01
N GLU A 134 -16.19 11.54 12.77
CA GLU A 134 -16.92 10.80 13.78
C GLU A 134 -16.19 9.56 14.29
N SER A 135 -15.56 8.81 13.37
CA SER A 135 -14.84 7.58 13.73
C SER A 135 -13.69 7.83 14.70
N PRO A 136 -13.41 6.91 15.62
CA PRO A 136 -12.28 7.02 16.53
C PRO A 136 -10.95 7.07 15.77
N ILE A 137 -9.95 7.74 16.39
CA ILE A 137 -8.59 7.75 15.84
C ILE A 137 -8.02 6.34 15.94
N SER A 138 -7.48 5.85 14.83
CA SER A 138 -6.82 4.55 14.76
C SER A 138 -5.64 4.46 15.73
N VAL A 139 -5.51 3.32 16.40
CA VAL A 139 -4.37 2.99 17.27
C VAL A 139 -3.50 1.96 16.56
N MET A 140 -2.20 2.05 16.77
CA MET A 140 -1.26 1.04 16.24
C MET A 140 -1.45 -0.29 16.96
N GLY A 141 -1.45 -1.39 16.21
CA GLY A 141 -1.63 -2.74 16.73
C GLY A 141 -1.88 -3.75 15.62
N VAL A 142 -2.36 -4.93 15.99
CA VAL A 142 -2.76 -5.98 15.05
C VAL A 142 -3.86 -5.44 14.13
N GLY A 143 -3.80 -5.73 12.84
CA GLY A 143 -4.70 -5.22 11.81
C GLY A 143 -4.47 -3.75 11.40
N ALA A 144 -3.51 -3.04 12.03
CA ALA A 144 -3.23 -1.64 11.70
C ALA A 144 -2.11 -1.51 10.65
N ILE A 145 -2.31 -0.60 9.70
CA ILE A 145 -1.27 -0.22 8.73
C ILE A 145 -0.35 0.83 9.35
N HIS A 146 0.95 0.52 9.45
CA HIS A 146 1.93 1.40 10.08
C HIS A 146 2.22 2.67 9.27
N HIS A 147 2.52 2.51 7.98
CA HIS A 147 2.89 3.61 7.08
C HIS A 147 2.45 3.34 5.64
N ILE A 148 2.49 4.38 4.82
CA ILE A 148 2.46 4.30 3.36
C ILE A 148 3.86 4.60 2.87
N ALA A 149 4.40 3.73 1.99
CA ALA A 149 5.66 3.95 1.30
C ALA A 149 5.42 4.40 -0.14
N PHE A 150 6.04 5.52 -0.51
CA PHE A 150 6.08 6.03 -1.88
C PHE A 150 7.44 5.71 -2.48
N GLY A 151 7.45 5.16 -3.70
CA GLY A 151 8.68 4.84 -4.42
C GLY A 151 9.25 6.05 -5.14
N VAL A 152 10.58 6.22 -5.08
CA VAL A 152 11.36 7.16 -5.89
C VAL A 152 12.51 6.44 -6.59
N LEU A 153 13.10 7.04 -7.62
CA LEU A 153 14.09 6.34 -8.42
C LEU A 153 15.41 6.17 -7.64
N ASP A 154 15.90 7.23 -7.04
CA ASP A 154 17.21 7.24 -6.41
C ASP A 154 17.30 8.16 -5.17
N LYS A 155 18.50 8.24 -4.61
CA LYS A 155 18.79 9.02 -3.42
C LYS A 155 18.67 10.53 -3.63
N SER A 156 18.89 11.03 -4.85
CA SER A 156 18.75 12.47 -5.14
C SER A 156 17.30 12.93 -5.01
N ASP A 157 16.33 12.07 -5.35
CA ASP A 157 14.90 12.35 -5.13
C ASP A 157 14.58 12.50 -3.64
N LEU A 158 15.24 11.69 -2.77
CA LEU A 158 15.09 11.84 -1.31
C LEU A 158 15.69 13.13 -0.78
N GLU A 159 16.84 13.56 -1.32
CA GLU A 159 17.49 14.83 -0.97
C GLU A 159 16.64 16.03 -1.39
N ASP A 160 16.04 15.98 -2.56
CA ASP A 160 15.06 16.97 -3.03
C ASP A 160 13.82 17.03 -2.14
N LEU A 161 13.28 15.86 -1.75
CA LEU A 161 12.15 15.82 -0.82
C LEU A 161 12.51 16.41 0.55
N ILE A 162 13.68 16.11 1.09
CA ILE A 162 14.19 16.73 2.34
C ILE A 162 14.18 18.25 2.21
N SER A 163 14.66 18.78 1.09
CA SER A 163 14.67 20.22 0.85
C SER A 163 13.27 20.81 0.88
N ARG A 164 12.29 20.16 0.24
CA ARG A 164 10.88 20.57 0.27
C ARG A 164 10.26 20.49 1.67
N LEU A 165 10.52 19.39 2.41
CA LEU A 165 10.02 19.22 3.77
C LEU A 165 10.58 20.28 4.72
N ASN A 166 11.86 20.64 4.58
CA ASN A 166 12.49 21.70 5.34
C ASN A 166 11.87 23.08 5.06
N LEU A 167 11.52 23.38 3.81
CA LEU A 167 10.83 24.63 3.46
C LEU A 167 9.49 24.82 4.18
N ILE A 168 8.79 23.73 4.45
CA ILE A 168 7.51 23.73 5.18
C ILE A 168 7.68 23.39 6.68
N ASN A 169 8.91 23.39 7.19
CA ASN A 169 9.25 23.03 8.57
C ASN A 169 8.67 21.68 9.02
N ARG A 170 8.68 20.67 8.15
CA ARG A 170 8.20 19.30 8.45
C ARG A 170 9.36 18.43 8.96
N PRO A 171 9.34 18.04 10.26
CA PRO A 171 10.36 17.13 10.80
C PRO A 171 10.37 15.77 10.06
N HIS A 172 11.57 15.23 9.83
CA HIS A 172 11.79 13.97 9.15
C HIS A 172 13.00 13.22 9.72
N SER A 173 13.14 11.94 9.40
CA SER A 173 14.23 11.08 9.90
C SER A 173 15.61 11.36 9.33
N GLY A 174 15.69 12.12 8.25
CA GLY A 174 16.84 12.06 7.34
C GLY A 174 16.80 10.78 6.48
N ILE A 175 17.81 10.60 5.63
CA ILE A 175 17.93 9.40 4.81
C ILE A 175 18.53 8.29 5.67
N ILE A 176 17.82 7.15 5.74
CA ILE A 176 18.24 5.96 6.45
C ILE A 176 18.63 4.90 5.41
N ASN A 177 19.86 4.39 5.52
CA ASN A 177 20.30 3.24 4.74
C ASN A 177 19.67 1.96 5.30
N ARG A 178 18.90 1.26 4.47
CA ARG A 178 18.27 -0.04 4.76
C ARG A 178 18.97 -1.18 4.02
N ASP A 179 20.16 -0.96 3.48
CA ASP A 179 20.96 -1.88 2.68
C ASP A 179 20.37 -2.12 1.26
N PHE A 180 19.11 -2.53 1.17
CA PHE A 180 18.41 -2.79 -0.10
C PHE A 180 17.70 -1.56 -0.67
N ILE A 181 17.39 -0.60 0.17
CA ILE A 181 16.75 0.67 -0.17
C ILE A 181 17.28 1.77 0.74
N HIS A 182 17.13 3.01 0.34
CA HIS A 182 17.23 4.17 1.21
C HIS A 182 15.84 4.67 1.53
N SER A 183 15.56 4.96 2.79
CA SER A 183 14.25 5.39 3.26
C SER A 183 14.30 6.72 4.00
N LEU A 184 13.23 7.48 3.89
CA LEU A 184 12.98 8.70 4.64
C LEU A 184 11.59 8.62 5.25
N TYR A 185 11.46 8.91 6.53
CA TYR A 185 10.20 8.86 7.27
C TYR A 185 9.82 10.23 7.79
N PHE A 186 8.53 10.55 7.74
CA PHE A 186 8.00 11.75 8.38
C PHE A 186 6.51 11.59 8.72
N ARG A 187 6.05 12.39 9.70
CA ARG A 187 4.63 12.44 10.02
C ARG A 187 3.92 13.46 9.13
N ALA A 188 3.00 12.96 8.33
CA ALA A 188 2.06 13.75 7.57
C ALA A 188 0.90 14.26 8.47
N PRO A 189 0.08 15.21 7.99
CA PRO A 189 -1.16 15.58 8.68
C PRO A 189 -2.06 14.36 8.97
N ASN A 190 -2.98 14.48 9.91
CA ASN A 190 -3.82 13.39 10.40
C ASN A 190 -3.05 12.24 11.06
N TYR A 191 -1.86 12.51 11.60
CA TYR A 191 -0.97 11.54 12.26
C TYR A 191 -0.52 10.37 11.37
N LEU A 192 -0.69 10.48 10.07
CA LEU A 192 -0.24 9.47 9.11
C LEU A 192 1.30 9.38 9.11
N MET A 193 1.82 8.17 9.04
CA MET A 193 3.25 7.95 8.83
C MET A 193 3.49 7.73 7.34
N PHE A 194 4.34 8.56 6.74
CA PHE A 194 4.79 8.40 5.37
C PHE A 194 6.24 7.96 5.36
N GLU A 195 6.53 7.00 4.50
CA GLU A 195 7.85 6.62 4.06
C GLU A 195 8.03 7.03 2.61
N VAL A 196 9.22 7.47 2.24
CA VAL A 196 9.63 7.57 0.83
C VAL A 196 10.90 6.76 0.68
N ALA A 197 10.90 5.83 -0.26
CA ALA A 197 11.98 4.87 -0.41
C ALA A 197 12.45 4.76 -1.85
N THR A 198 13.76 4.56 -2.04
CA THR A 198 14.34 4.30 -3.36
C THR A 198 13.95 2.90 -3.84
N MET A 199 13.92 2.72 -5.16
CA MET A 199 13.67 1.42 -5.79
C MET A 199 14.85 0.45 -5.66
N ALA A 200 16.04 0.96 -5.33
CA ALA A 200 17.27 0.18 -5.10
C ALA A 200 18.10 0.81 -3.98
N GLY A 201 18.91 0.00 -3.32
CA GLY A 201 19.88 0.40 -2.30
C GLY A 201 21.31 0.10 -2.71
N GLU A 202 22.22 -0.02 -1.73
CA GLU A 202 23.63 -0.38 -1.95
C GLU A 202 23.80 -1.85 -2.30
N ARG A 203 22.86 -2.72 -1.89
CA ARG A 203 22.80 -4.13 -2.27
C ARG A 203 21.58 -4.40 -3.11
N GLU A 204 21.75 -5.19 -4.14
CA GLU A 204 20.64 -5.68 -4.95
C GLU A 204 19.90 -6.78 -4.16
N ALA A 205 18.60 -6.57 -3.93
CA ALA A 205 17.75 -7.61 -3.38
C ALA A 205 17.48 -8.64 -4.48
N THR A 206 18.17 -9.77 -4.42
CA THR A 206 17.86 -10.91 -5.28
C THR A 206 16.51 -11.50 -4.87
N MET A 207 15.46 -11.04 -5.52
CA MET A 207 14.14 -11.65 -5.35
C MET A 207 14.20 -13.11 -5.80
N PRO A 208 13.71 -14.07 -4.99
CA PRO A 208 13.61 -15.44 -5.42
C PRO A 208 12.75 -15.52 -6.69
N ARG A 209 13.22 -16.28 -7.68
CA ARG A 209 12.39 -16.56 -8.85
C ARG A 209 11.13 -17.31 -8.43
N GLN A 210 10.03 -17.09 -9.12
CA GLN A 210 8.74 -17.77 -8.87
C GLN A 210 8.78 -19.30 -8.92
N ASP A 211 9.83 -19.87 -9.54
CA ASP A 211 10.07 -21.32 -9.64
C ASP A 211 10.74 -21.94 -8.39
N LYS A 212 11.14 -21.12 -7.41
CA LYS A 212 11.73 -21.60 -6.16
C LYS A 212 10.68 -21.61 -5.05
N LEU A 213 10.54 -22.77 -4.40
CA LEU A 213 9.76 -22.87 -3.16
C LEU A 213 10.40 -21.99 -2.09
N LEU A 214 9.59 -21.20 -1.39
CA LEU A 214 10.05 -20.25 -0.36
C LEU A 214 10.87 -20.92 0.74
N ASP A 215 10.57 -22.17 1.09
CA ASP A 215 11.30 -23.00 2.06
C ASP A 215 12.75 -23.35 1.65
N LYS A 216 13.08 -23.15 0.36
CA LYS A 216 14.42 -23.39 -0.20
C LYS A 216 15.20 -22.11 -0.50
N VAL A 217 14.65 -20.97 -0.14
CA VAL A 217 15.31 -19.68 -0.30
C VAL A 217 16.09 -19.38 0.99
N GLU A 218 17.39 -19.14 0.82
CA GLU A 218 18.23 -18.71 1.96
C GLU A 218 17.71 -17.38 2.53
N LEU A 219 17.72 -17.27 3.87
CA LEU A 219 17.34 -16.03 4.55
C LEU A 219 18.30 -14.91 4.14
N PHE A 220 17.73 -13.87 3.53
CA PHE A 220 18.45 -12.69 3.08
C PHE A 220 18.34 -11.59 4.14
N LEU A 221 19.45 -11.28 4.79
CA LEU A 221 19.51 -10.28 5.85
C LEU A 221 20.22 -9.02 5.39
N PRO A 222 19.79 -7.83 5.82
CA PRO A 222 20.59 -6.61 5.76
C PRO A 222 21.96 -6.83 6.44
N SER A 223 23.01 -6.20 5.91
CA SER A 223 24.38 -6.38 6.38
C SER A 223 24.57 -6.12 7.88
N PHE A 224 23.79 -5.18 8.42
CA PHE A 224 23.84 -4.83 9.85
C PHE A 224 23.16 -5.85 10.80
N PHE A 225 22.51 -6.89 10.26
CA PHE A 225 21.95 -8.02 11.01
C PHE A 225 22.73 -9.32 10.82
N GLU A 226 23.77 -9.34 9.99
CA GLU A 226 24.52 -10.57 9.70
C GLU A 226 25.25 -11.12 10.95
N GLU A 227 25.66 -10.27 11.88
CA GLU A 227 26.27 -10.70 13.14
C GLU A 227 25.28 -11.49 14.01
N ASP A 228 23.98 -11.20 13.91
CA ASP A 228 22.91 -11.83 14.68
C ASP A 228 22.22 -12.98 13.92
N ARG A 229 22.69 -13.35 12.72
CA ARG A 229 22.07 -14.34 11.83
C ARG A 229 21.64 -15.63 12.54
N GLN A 230 22.54 -16.23 13.32
CA GLN A 230 22.27 -17.51 14.01
C GLN A 230 21.12 -17.39 15.01
N GLU A 231 21.03 -16.29 15.72
CA GLU A 231 19.95 -16.03 16.68
C GLU A 231 18.64 -15.78 15.95
N ILE A 232 18.67 -15.02 14.86
CA ILE A 232 17.50 -14.74 14.02
C ILE A 232 16.94 -16.03 13.42
N GLU A 233 17.78 -16.87 12.79
CA GLU A 233 17.38 -18.16 12.22
C GLU A 233 16.82 -19.11 13.29
N LYS A 234 17.43 -19.18 14.46
CA LYS A 234 16.92 -19.96 15.58
C LYS A 234 15.53 -19.49 16.03
N ASN A 235 15.33 -18.18 16.14
CA ASN A 235 14.04 -17.61 16.56
C ASN A 235 12.94 -17.82 15.50
N LEU A 236 13.28 -17.76 14.23
CA LEU A 236 12.35 -18.06 13.14
C LEU A 236 11.95 -19.55 13.15
N SER A 237 12.92 -20.47 13.31
CA SER A 237 12.63 -21.91 13.33
C SER A 237 11.79 -22.38 14.52
N GLN A 238 11.61 -21.57 15.56
CA GLN A 238 10.77 -21.87 16.71
C GLN A 238 9.31 -21.42 16.55
N ARG A 239 9.00 -20.60 15.52
CA ARG A 239 7.66 -20.06 15.28
C ARG A 239 6.85 -20.84 14.23
N TYR A 240 7.51 -21.76 13.56
CA TYR A 240 6.95 -22.66 12.55
C TYR A 240 7.41 -24.10 12.88
#